data_1e55270e7595cd3ad67e484856fe37da
#
_entry.id   1e55270e7595cd3ad67e484856fe37da
#
_cell.length_a   1.000
_cell.length_b   1.000
_cell.length_c   1.000
_cell.angle_alpha   90.00
_cell.angle_beta   90.00
_cell.angle_gamma   90.00
#
_symmetry.space_group_name_H-M   'P 1'
#
loop_
_entity.id
_entity.type
_entity.pdbx_description
1 polymer ?
#
loop_
_entity_poly.entity_id
_entity_poly.type
_entity_poly.pdbx_seq_one_letter_code
_entity_poly.pdbx_strand_id
1 'polypeptide(L)'
;MKKYFFLASLAMIMALTASTLEKPITVFMIGDSTMANKDLTAGNQERGWGHVLGGYFCEDVIVDNHAVNGRSSKSFIDEGRWDAVLEKITPGDYVFIQFGHNDEKKDEARHTEPGSTFDDNLRKFVNETREKGGIPVLFNSIVRRNFGENAGAVEADDVRSEKNEAVEQGDTLVDTHGAYLDSPRNVAKELDVCFIDLNNATKQLVEKAGVEGSKKLFMWIPEGVSPACPKGRQDNTHFNIYGARRVAGLAIDSIEQRIPELAQYIRRYDFVVAKDGSGDFFTVQEAINAVPNFRKNVRTNILIRKGEYKECVIIPACKINVAIYGEQGAVITNDGYASKPNGLGETMSTSGSSTMYIYSPDFYAEGLTIANTAGRVGQAVACFIDGDRAHFKNCSFLGNQDTLYTYGKDSRQYYESCYVEGTVDFIFGWSTAVFSDCTIHSLAKGYVTAPSTDEGKPYGYVFWNCRLTAEDDVEGVYLSRPWRPYAQAVFAECELGGHIDPAGWNNWGKESNEKTVFYAEYNCTGDGADTSSRAAFSRQLDDATAYAPETVLAGSDGWNPIKNGNKLIGEQKR
;
A
#
# COMPACT_ATOMS: atom_id res chain seq x y z
N MET A 1 42.02 18.11 32.80
CA MET A 1 41.60 18.82 31.57
C MET A 1 41.39 17.88 30.36
N LYS A 2 42.00 16.68 30.25
CA LYS A 2 41.77 15.78 29.10
C LYS A 2 40.46 14.97 29.11
N LYS A 3 39.75 14.84 30.24
CA LYS A 3 38.46 14.08 30.31
C LYS A 3 37.23 14.90 29.88
N TYR A 4 37.29 16.21 29.89
CA TYR A 4 36.16 17.08 29.50
C TYR A 4 36.12 17.38 28.00
N PHE A 5 37.23 17.22 27.29
CA PHE A 5 37.27 17.37 25.83
C PHE A 5 36.65 16.19 25.08
N PHE A 6 36.66 14.99 25.67
CA PHE A 6 36.09 13.79 25.04
C PHE A 6 34.54 13.73 25.17
N LEU A 7 33.99 14.30 26.25
CA LEU A 7 32.55 14.39 26.44
C LEU A 7 31.91 15.51 25.60
N ALA A 8 32.62 16.59 25.34
CA ALA A 8 32.14 17.67 24.50
C ALA A 8 32.13 17.30 23.01
N SER A 9 33.11 16.51 22.54
CA SER A 9 33.14 15.99 21.15
C SER A 9 32.10 14.88 20.92
N LEU A 10 31.76 14.06 21.91
CA LEU A 10 30.71 13.05 21.78
C LEU A 10 29.31 13.68 21.77
N ALA A 11 29.07 14.74 22.56
CA ALA A 11 27.84 15.50 22.55
C ALA A 11 27.64 16.31 21.22
N MET A 12 28.75 16.76 20.61
CA MET A 12 28.69 17.46 19.33
C MET A 12 28.50 16.51 18.12
N ILE A 13 28.94 15.25 18.22
CA ILE A 13 28.69 14.22 17.21
C ILE A 13 27.26 13.68 17.33
N MET A 14 26.67 13.58 18.52
CA MET A 14 25.25 13.22 18.69
C MET A 14 24.28 14.35 18.27
N ALA A 15 24.72 15.60 18.27
CA ALA A 15 23.90 16.73 17.76
C ALA A 15 23.89 16.86 16.24
N LEU A 16 24.82 16.18 15.53
CA LEU A 16 24.92 16.21 14.06
C LEU A 16 24.21 15.00 13.38
N THR A 17 23.64 14.07 14.17
CA THR A 17 22.86 12.93 13.65
C THR A 17 21.40 12.97 14.07
N ALA A 18 20.91 14.06 14.64
CA ALA A 18 19.49 14.34 14.59
C ALA A 18 19.16 14.72 13.14
N SER A 19 18.88 13.72 12.30
CA SER A 19 18.08 13.97 11.11
C SER A 19 16.81 14.61 11.63
N THR A 20 16.62 15.89 11.35
CA THR A 20 15.31 16.52 11.45
C THR A 20 14.42 15.64 10.59
N LEU A 21 13.51 14.86 11.20
CA LEU A 21 12.40 14.28 10.48
C LEU A 21 11.72 15.49 9.82
N GLU A 22 11.93 15.67 8.54
CA GLU A 22 11.25 16.72 7.79
C GLU A 22 9.75 16.46 7.97
N LYS A 23 9.02 17.51 8.34
CA LYS A 23 7.58 17.43 8.48
C LYS A 23 7.00 16.97 7.14
N PRO A 24 6.07 16.00 7.10
CA PRO A 24 5.39 15.65 5.86
C PRO A 24 4.77 16.89 5.21
N ILE A 25 4.87 17.00 3.90
CA ILE A 25 4.22 18.04 3.11
C ILE A 25 2.71 17.81 3.15
N THR A 26 1.93 18.82 3.49
CA THR A 26 0.47 18.75 3.39
C THR A 26 0.00 19.39 2.09
N VAL A 27 -0.83 18.67 1.34
CA VAL A 27 -1.60 19.19 0.20
C VAL A 27 -3.03 19.43 0.66
N PHE A 28 -3.34 20.68 1.02
CA PHE A 28 -4.70 21.10 1.29
C PHE A 28 -5.46 21.23 -0.02
N MET A 29 -6.69 20.71 -0.07
CA MET A 29 -7.53 20.82 -1.25
C MET A 29 -8.81 21.57 -0.91
N ILE A 30 -9.11 22.64 -1.63
CA ILE A 30 -10.34 23.41 -1.49
C ILE A 30 -11.11 23.44 -2.82
N GLY A 31 -12.41 23.21 -2.75
CA GLY A 31 -13.22 23.09 -3.95
C GLY A 31 -14.65 22.61 -3.69
N ASP A 32 -15.27 22.16 -4.75
CA ASP A 32 -16.67 21.72 -4.80
C ASP A 32 -16.86 20.19 -4.76
N SER A 33 -18.07 19.74 -5.16
CA SER A 33 -18.45 18.33 -5.14
C SER A 33 -17.61 17.43 -6.03
N THR A 34 -16.99 17.97 -7.07
CA THR A 34 -16.18 17.18 -8.02
C THR A 34 -14.81 16.80 -7.44
N MET A 35 -14.37 17.55 -6.42
CA MET A 35 -13.14 17.29 -5.68
C MET A 35 -13.39 16.63 -4.30
N ALA A 36 -14.57 16.84 -3.70
CA ALA A 36 -14.89 16.53 -2.30
C ALA A 36 -14.82 15.04 -1.94
N ASN A 37 -14.49 14.77 -0.68
CA ASN A 37 -14.74 13.48 -0.06
C ASN A 37 -16.24 13.20 0.00
N LYS A 38 -16.63 11.92 -0.12
CA LYS A 38 -18.03 11.52 -0.13
C LYS A 38 -18.36 10.65 1.08
N ASP A 39 -19.60 10.76 1.53
CA ASP A 39 -20.18 9.79 2.45
C ASP A 39 -20.33 8.44 1.74
N LEU A 40 -19.79 7.39 2.34
CA LEU A 40 -19.74 6.03 1.79
C LEU A 40 -20.89 5.14 2.26
N THR A 41 -21.81 5.70 3.06
CA THR A 41 -22.95 4.95 3.58
C THR A 41 -23.79 4.33 2.44
N ALA A 42 -24.39 3.19 2.73
CA ALA A 42 -25.21 2.42 1.78
C ALA A 42 -24.45 2.01 0.49
N GLY A 43 -23.12 1.99 0.49
CA GLY A 43 -22.33 1.59 -0.69
C GLY A 43 -22.28 2.67 -1.79
N ASN A 44 -22.28 3.95 -1.41
CA ASN A 44 -22.15 5.07 -2.33
C ASN A 44 -20.85 4.97 -3.13
N GLN A 45 -20.97 4.92 -4.45
CA GLN A 45 -19.84 4.81 -5.38
C GLN A 45 -19.29 6.16 -5.85
N GLU A 46 -19.97 7.27 -5.53
CA GLU A 46 -19.52 8.61 -5.91
C GLU A 46 -18.21 8.98 -5.21
N ARG A 47 -17.27 9.55 -5.96
CA ARG A 47 -16.02 10.10 -5.43
C ARG A 47 -15.69 11.42 -6.12
N GLY A 48 -15.18 12.39 -5.35
CA GLY A 48 -14.42 13.49 -5.94
C GLY A 48 -12.99 13.04 -6.27
N TRP A 49 -12.35 13.68 -7.24
CA TRP A 49 -10.98 13.31 -7.60
C TRP A 49 -9.97 13.57 -6.46
N GLY A 50 -10.24 14.56 -5.60
CA GLY A 50 -9.44 14.82 -4.41
C GLY A 50 -9.53 13.72 -3.36
N HIS A 51 -10.66 13.00 -3.28
CA HIS A 51 -10.85 11.89 -2.35
C HIS A 51 -9.83 10.76 -2.57
N VAL A 52 -9.42 10.55 -3.82
CA VAL A 52 -8.53 9.46 -4.22
C VAL A 52 -7.11 9.90 -4.56
N LEU A 53 -6.82 11.20 -4.46
CA LEU A 53 -5.51 11.77 -4.84
C LEU A 53 -4.38 11.24 -3.97
N GLY A 54 -4.62 11.05 -2.66
CA GLY A 54 -3.62 10.57 -1.71
C GLY A 54 -2.99 9.22 -2.08
N GLY A 55 -3.70 8.38 -2.85
CA GLY A 55 -3.18 7.11 -3.35
C GLY A 55 -2.11 7.21 -4.44
N TYR A 56 -1.73 8.42 -4.84
CA TYR A 56 -0.65 8.69 -5.80
C TYR A 56 0.63 9.23 -5.16
N PHE A 57 0.64 9.46 -3.86
CA PHE A 57 1.81 9.97 -3.14
C PHE A 57 2.38 8.93 -2.17
N CYS A 58 3.67 9.04 -1.85
CA CYS A 58 4.24 8.31 -0.72
C CYS A 58 3.85 8.97 0.61
N GLU A 59 4.22 8.33 1.73
CA GLU A 59 3.82 8.73 3.08
C GLU A 59 4.35 10.13 3.51
N ASP A 60 5.34 10.67 2.79
CA ASP A 60 5.86 12.02 3.04
C ASP A 60 4.91 13.15 2.58
N VAL A 61 3.81 12.80 1.89
CA VAL A 61 2.78 13.74 1.44
C VAL A 61 1.42 13.35 1.98
N ILE A 62 0.81 14.25 2.75
CA ILE A 62 -0.55 14.09 3.30
C ILE A 62 -1.51 14.92 2.46
N VAL A 63 -2.57 14.30 1.92
CA VAL A 63 -3.66 15.01 1.25
C VAL A 63 -4.78 15.28 2.25
N ASP A 64 -4.97 16.56 2.62
CA ASP A 64 -6.06 17.04 3.51
C ASP A 64 -7.13 17.74 2.67
N ASN A 65 -8.17 16.99 2.31
CA ASN A 65 -9.20 17.44 1.38
C ASN A 65 -10.38 18.12 2.12
N HIS A 66 -10.45 19.43 2.01
CA HIS A 66 -11.49 20.30 2.56
C HIS A 66 -12.59 20.67 1.56
N ALA A 67 -12.56 20.16 0.33
CA ALA A 67 -13.59 20.42 -0.66
C ALA A 67 -14.96 19.92 -0.17
N VAL A 68 -16.04 20.68 -0.46
CA VAL A 68 -17.38 20.38 0.04
C VAL A 68 -18.42 20.45 -1.07
N ASN A 69 -19.35 19.48 -1.07
CA ASN A 69 -20.43 19.41 -2.04
C ASN A 69 -21.25 20.71 -2.10
N GLY A 70 -21.49 21.22 -3.31
CA GLY A 70 -22.37 22.37 -3.56
C GLY A 70 -21.78 23.74 -3.20
N ARG A 71 -20.47 23.83 -2.88
CA ARG A 71 -19.84 25.12 -2.53
C ARG A 71 -19.22 25.77 -3.75
N SER A 72 -19.50 27.07 -3.89
CA SER A 72 -18.76 27.99 -4.75
C SER A 72 -17.60 28.61 -3.98
N SER A 73 -16.72 29.34 -4.67
CA SER A 73 -15.64 30.11 -4.02
C SER A 73 -16.21 31.08 -2.98
N LYS A 74 -17.34 31.76 -3.30
CA LYS A 74 -18.05 32.67 -2.41
C LYS A 74 -18.57 31.96 -1.16
N SER A 75 -19.39 30.91 -1.32
CA SER A 75 -19.98 30.22 -0.18
C SER A 75 -18.93 29.51 0.69
N PHE A 76 -17.81 29.08 0.11
CA PHE A 76 -16.69 28.50 0.87
C PHE A 76 -16.05 29.55 1.80
N ILE A 77 -15.94 30.79 1.35
CA ILE A 77 -15.46 31.93 2.17
C ILE A 77 -16.52 32.30 3.21
N ASP A 78 -17.76 32.56 2.77
CA ASP A 78 -18.84 33.10 3.62
C ASP A 78 -19.19 32.16 4.79
N GLU A 79 -19.00 30.84 4.62
CA GLU A 79 -19.19 29.82 5.66
C GLU A 79 -17.98 29.65 6.60
N GLY A 80 -16.92 30.45 6.47
CA GLY A 80 -15.71 30.36 7.29
C GLY A 80 -14.86 29.11 7.02
N ARG A 81 -15.12 28.38 5.93
CA ARG A 81 -14.38 27.16 5.60
C ARG A 81 -12.95 27.44 5.17
N TRP A 82 -12.75 28.56 4.49
CA TRP A 82 -11.43 29.00 4.12
C TRP A 82 -10.57 29.34 5.34
N ASP A 83 -11.12 30.03 6.30
CA ASP A 83 -10.41 30.40 7.54
C ASP A 83 -9.92 29.17 8.28
N ALA A 84 -10.75 28.12 8.35
CA ALA A 84 -10.39 26.84 8.98
C ALA A 84 -9.26 26.09 8.26
N VAL A 85 -9.10 26.27 6.95
CA VAL A 85 -7.95 25.74 6.18
C VAL A 85 -6.71 26.61 6.41
N LEU A 86 -6.89 27.92 6.33
CA LEU A 86 -5.82 28.90 6.46
C LEU A 86 -5.09 28.80 7.82
N GLU A 87 -5.79 28.45 8.89
CA GLU A 87 -5.20 28.22 10.22
C GLU A 87 -4.23 27.04 10.24
N LYS A 88 -4.40 26.03 9.37
CA LYS A 88 -3.59 24.82 9.33
C LYS A 88 -2.35 24.93 8.46
N ILE A 89 -2.34 25.86 7.49
CA ILE A 89 -1.25 25.99 6.51
C ILE A 89 0.04 26.41 7.21
N THR A 90 1.12 25.70 6.88
CA THR A 90 2.47 26.01 7.32
C THR A 90 3.42 26.15 6.11
N PRO A 91 4.58 26.82 6.25
CA PRO A 91 5.51 27.00 5.14
C PRO A 91 5.88 25.66 4.46
N GLY A 92 5.80 25.65 3.12
CA GLY A 92 6.07 24.47 2.27
C GLY A 92 4.86 23.60 1.97
N ASP A 93 3.72 23.80 2.65
CA ASP A 93 2.47 23.10 2.31
C ASP A 93 1.89 23.63 0.98
N TYR A 94 1.14 22.78 0.27
CA TYR A 94 0.46 23.17 -0.96
C TYR A 94 -1.04 23.41 -0.71
N VAL A 95 -1.63 24.32 -1.49
CA VAL A 95 -3.08 24.52 -1.53
C VAL A 95 -3.57 24.37 -2.97
N PHE A 96 -4.32 23.31 -3.25
CA PHE A 96 -4.96 23.04 -4.54
C PHE A 96 -6.36 23.63 -4.54
N ILE A 97 -6.62 24.55 -5.47
CA ILE A 97 -7.82 25.41 -5.51
C ILE A 97 -8.60 25.12 -6.78
N GLN A 98 -9.81 24.55 -6.66
CA GLN A 98 -10.71 24.29 -7.80
C GLN A 98 -12.14 24.65 -7.48
N PHE A 99 -12.63 25.71 -8.10
CA PHE A 99 -14.03 26.17 -8.04
C PHE A 99 -14.54 26.47 -9.45
N GLY A 100 -15.86 26.74 -9.59
CA GLY A 100 -16.54 27.10 -10.81
C GLY A 100 -17.93 26.48 -10.94
N HIS A 101 -18.05 25.15 -10.75
CA HIS A 101 -19.34 24.43 -10.91
C HIS A 101 -20.52 25.02 -10.14
N ASN A 102 -20.28 25.68 -9.00
CA ASN A 102 -21.31 26.29 -8.19
C ASN A 102 -21.27 27.83 -8.25
N ASP A 103 -20.15 28.42 -8.67
CA ASP A 103 -19.99 29.84 -8.90
C ASP A 103 -20.87 30.34 -10.06
N GLU A 104 -21.09 29.49 -11.07
CA GLU A 104 -21.98 29.75 -12.21
C GLU A 104 -23.48 29.61 -11.88
N LYS A 105 -23.85 29.14 -10.67
CA LYS A 105 -25.23 29.05 -10.24
C LYS A 105 -25.86 30.43 -10.04
N LYS A 106 -27.13 30.61 -10.41
CA LYS A 106 -27.81 31.90 -10.33
C LYS A 106 -28.25 32.31 -8.92
N ASP A 107 -28.17 31.42 -7.93
CA ASP A 107 -28.54 31.76 -6.56
C ASP A 107 -27.50 32.66 -5.89
N GLU A 108 -27.97 33.69 -5.21
CA GLU A 108 -27.16 34.74 -4.58
C GLU A 108 -26.12 34.19 -3.58
N ALA A 109 -26.42 33.08 -2.93
CA ALA A 109 -25.51 32.49 -1.93
C ALA A 109 -24.24 31.89 -2.55
N ARG A 110 -24.29 31.52 -3.84
CA ARG A 110 -23.17 30.85 -4.53
C ARG A 110 -22.61 31.64 -5.70
N HIS A 111 -23.46 32.46 -6.35
CA HIS A 111 -23.10 33.15 -7.59
C HIS A 111 -21.91 34.08 -7.44
N THR A 112 -21.01 34.00 -8.42
CA THR A 112 -19.90 34.96 -8.64
C THR A 112 -19.79 35.26 -10.13
N GLU A 113 -19.15 36.38 -10.49
CA GLU A 113 -18.97 36.80 -11.89
C GLU A 113 -17.51 36.60 -12.32
N PRO A 114 -17.23 35.87 -13.43
CA PRO A 114 -15.88 35.76 -13.99
C PRO A 114 -15.35 37.14 -14.42
N GLY A 115 -14.05 37.38 -14.19
CA GLY A 115 -13.42 38.67 -14.42
C GLY A 115 -13.63 39.70 -13.32
N SER A 116 -14.43 39.37 -12.29
CA SER A 116 -14.66 40.26 -11.13
C SER A 116 -14.70 39.46 -9.82
N THR A 117 -15.87 39.18 -9.24
CA THR A 117 -15.99 38.56 -7.91
C THR A 117 -15.45 37.14 -7.83
N PHE A 118 -15.50 36.36 -8.91
CA PHE A 118 -14.85 35.04 -8.95
C PHE A 118 -13.33 35.17 -8.89
N ASP A 119 -12.78 36.04 -9.72
CA ASP A 119 -11.33 36.30 -9.76
C ASP A 119 -10.82 36.89 -8.43
N ASP A 120 -11.62 37.75 -7.77
CA ASP A 120 -11.25 38.33 -6.47
C ASP A 120 -11.18 37.25 -5.38
N ASN A 121 -12.08 36.28 -5.38
CA ASN A 121 -12.04 35.13 -4.47
C ASN A 121 -10.80 34.27 -4.73
N LEU A 122 -10.45 34.01 -6.01
CA LEU A 122 -9.25 33.25 -6.37
C LEU A 122 -7.96 34.00 -5.93
N ARG A 123 -7.90 35.33 -6.14
CA ARG A 123 -6.79 36.17 -5.65
C ARG A 123 -6.65 36.10 -4.13
N LYS A 124 -7.76 36.12 -3.41
CA LYS A 124 -7.78 35.98 -1.95
C LYS A 124 -7.15 34.66 -1.52
N PHE A 125 -7.59 33.53 -2.07
CA PHE A 125 -7.03 32.22 -1.74
C PHE A 125 -5.52 32.15 -2.02
N VAL A 126 -5.07 32.67 -3.16
CA VAL A 126 -3.65 32.69 -3.55
C VAL A 126 -2.81 33.53 -2.59
N ASN A 127 -3.23 34.77 -2.33
CA ASN A 127 -2.46 35.71 -1.53
C ASN A 127 -2.35 35.27 -0.07
N GLU A 128 -3.47 34.87 0.54
CA GLU A 128 -3.50 34.42 1.92
C GLU A 128 -2.74 33.07 2.12
N THR A 129 -2.77 32.17 1.12
CA THR A 129 -1.89 30.99 1.13
C THR A 129 -0.42 31.39 1.18
N ARG A 130 0.00 32.33 0.36
CA ARG A 130 1.39 32.83 0.32
C ARG A 130 1.80 33.54 1.61
N GLU A 131 0.88 34.30 2.23
CA GLU A 131 1.13 34.96 3.52
C GLU A 131 1.44 33.94 4.63
N LYS A 132 0.91 32.71 4.53
CA LYS A 132 1.23 31.59 5.43
C LYS A 132 2.49 30.81 5.03
N GLY A 133 3.15 31.19 3.93
CA GLY A 133 4.29 30.46 3.37
C GLY A 133 3.91 29.21 2.59
N GLY A 134 2.62 29.01 2.30
CA GLY A 134 2.11 27.92 1.48
C GLY A 134 2.28 28.20 -0.03
N ILE A 135 2.14 27.16 -0.83
CA ILE A 135 2.31 27.19 -2.29
C ILE A 135 0.94 26.95 -2.95
N PRO A 136 0.29 27.99 -3.51
CA PRO A 136 -1.00 27.85 -4.17
C PRO A 136 -0.85 27.24 -5.57
N VAL A 137 -1.81 26.38 -5.95
CA VAL A 137 -1.96 25.83 -7.30
C VAL A 137 -3.41 25.98 -7.73
N LEU A 138 -3.64 26.66 -8.85
CA LEU A 138 -4.97 26.88 -9.39
C LEU A 138 -5.34 25.81 -10.44
N PHE A 139 -6.56 25.31 -10.33
CA PHE A 139 -7.19 24.41 -11.29
C PHE A 139 -8.48 25.05 -11.82
N ASN A 140 -8.80 24.82 -13.09
CA ASN A 140 -10.16 25.10 -13.57
C ASN A 140 -11.09 23.89 -13.32
N SER A 141 -12.40 24.12 -13.48
CA SER A 141 -13.44 23.09 -13.33
C SER A 141 -13.25 21.94 -14.30
N ILE A 142 -13.47 20.71 -13.84
CA ILE A 142 -13.52 19.54 -14.73
C ILE A 142 -14.69 19.65 -15.72
N VAL A 143 -14.60 18.93 -16.85
CA VAL A 143 -15.67 18.90 -17.84
C VAL A 143 -16.91 18.18 -17.30
N ARG A 144 -18.11 18.67 -17.66
CA ARG A 144 -19.35 17.87 -17.57
C ARG A 144 -19.48 17.01 -18.82
N ARG A 145 -20.06 15.82 -18.67
CA ARG A 145 -20.39 14.91 -19.78
C ARG A 145 -21.66 15.45 -20.49
N ASN A 146 -21.50 16.53 -21.22
CA ASN A 146 -22.58 17.18 -21.94
C ASN A 146 -22.39 17.03 -23.46
N PHE A 147 -23.02 16.01 -24.05
CA PHE A 147 -22.98 15.76 -25.48
C PHE A 147 -24.23 16.38 -26.14
N GLY A 148 -24.01 17.26 -27.12
CA GLY A 148 -25.08 17.98 -27.81
C GLY A 148 -24.78 18.19 -29.29
N GLU A 149 -25.76 18.70 -30.06
CA GLU A 149 -25.59 19.03 -31.48
C GLU A 149 -25.01 20.45 -31.71
N ASN A 150 -25.16 21.34 -30.75
CA ASN A 150 -24.76 22.74 -30.82
C ASN A 150 -24.02 23.21 -29.58
N ALA A 151 -23.02 24.06 -29.79
CA ALA A 151 -22.22 24.71 -28.75
C ALA A 151 -22.98 25.83 -28.00
N GLY A 152 -24.30 25.77 -27.89
CA GLY A 152 -25.08 26.68 -27.05
C GLY A 152 -24.92 26.30 -25.59
N ALA A 153 -24.66 27.29 -24.74
CA ALA A 153 -24.57 27.08 -23.29
C ALA A 153 -25.87 26.43 -22.77
N VAL A 154 -25.78 25.16 -22.39
CA VAL A 154 -26.81 24.52 -21.59
C VAL A 154 -26.63 25.06 -20.18
N GLU A 155 -27.64 25.71 -19.60
CA GLU A 155 -27.55 26.21 -18.24
C GLU A 155 -27.20 25.05 -17.29
N ALA A 156 -26.33 25.32 -16.32
CA ALA A 156 -25.81 24.29 -15.42
C ALA A 156 -26.89 23.48 -14.66
N ASP A 157 -28.09 24.06 -14.49
CA ASP A 157 -29.23 23.41 -13.86
C ASP A 157 -29.99 22.46 -14.79
N ASP A 158 -29.85 22.61 -16.11
CA ASP A 158 -30.49 21.73 -17.11
C ASP A 158 -29.74 20.40 -17.26
N VAL A 159 -28.46 20.34 -16.89
CA VAL A 159 -27.64 19.12 -16.88
C VAL A 159 -27.92 18.25 -15.65
N ARG A 160 -28.57 18.82 -14.63
CA ARG A 160 -29.13 18.12 -13.47
C ARG A 160 -30.63 17.92 -13.63
N SER A 161 -31.02 16.96 -14.41
CA SER A 161 -32.42 16.57 -14.33
C SER A 161 -32.66 15.87 -12.99
N GLU A 162 -33.51 16.45 -12.16
CA GLU A 162 -34.04 15.80 -10.95
C GLU A 162 -34.79 14.48 -11.27
N LYS A 163 -34.99 14.21 -12.56
CA LYS A 163 -35.71 13.05 -13.09
C LYS A 163 -34.83 11.92 -13.60
N ASN A 164 -33.52 11.94 -13.33
CA ASN A 164 -32.58 10.91 -13.81
C ASN A 164 -32.47 10.78 -15.36
N GLU A 165 -32.92 11.75 -16.10
CA GLU A 165 -32.83 11.76 -17.57
C GLU A 165 -31.72 12.71 -18.00
N ALA A 166 -30.52 12.17 -18.34
CA ALA A 166 -29.51 12.96 -19.02
C ALA A 166 -29.93 13.16 -20.48
N VAL A 167 -30.03 14.41 -20.91
CA VAL A 167 -30.34 14.73 -22.29
C VAL A 167 -29.08 14.53 -23.13
N GLU A 168 -29.01 13.43 -23.90
CA GLU A 168 -28.02 13.20 -24.93
C GLU A 168 -28.62 13.62 -26.28
N GLN A 169 -28.19 14.76 -26.83
CA GLN A 169 -28.74 15.30 -28.07
C GLN A 169 -27.70 15.33 -29.22
N GLY A 170 -26.57 14.61 -29.10
CA GLY A 170 -25.52 14.59 -30.11
C GLY A 170 -24.28 13.83 -29.68
N ASP A 171 -23.24 13.91 -30.50
CA ASP A 171 -21.93 13.25 -30.28
C ASP A 171 -20.78 14.24 -29.97
N THR A 172 -21.08 15.54 -29.96
CA THR A 172 -20.09 16.58 -29.69
C THR A 172 -20.14 16.99 -28.22
N LEU A 173 -18.98 16.94 -27.55
CA LEU A 173 -18.86 17.39 -26.18
C LEU A 173 -18.85 18.91 -26.11
N VAL A 174 -19.83 19.49 -25.43
CA VAL A 174 -20.06 20.93 -25.36
C VAL A 174 -19.62 21.46 -24.00
N ASP A 175 -18.85 22.56 -23.99
CA ASP A 175 -18.50 23.26 -22.76
C ASP A 175 -19.73 23.89 -22.09
N THR A 176 -19.79 23.78 -20.76
CA THR A 176 -20.88 24.32 -19.94
C THR A 176 -20.41 25.37 -18.94
N HIS A 177 -19.12 25.70 -18.91
CA HIS A 177 -18.53 26.61 -17.92
C HIS A 177 -18.22 28.01 -18.46
N GLY A 178 -18.02 28.13 -19.78
CA GLY A 178 -17.73 29.42 -20.40
C GLY A 178 -16.56 30.16 -19.76
N ALA A 179 -16.75 31.44 -19.47
CA ALA A 179 -15.69 32.30 -18.92
C ALA A 179 -15.15 31.88 -17.54
N TYR A 180 -15.86 31.03 -16.79
CA TYR A 180 -15.35 30.48 -15.53
C TYR A 180 -14.10 29.61 -15.69
N LEU A 181 -13.85 29.07 -16.87
CA LEU A 181 -12.61 28.34 -17.17
C LEU A 181 -11.39 29.23 -17.32
N ASP A 182 -11.61 30.49 -17.75
CA ASP A 182 -10.53 31.44 -18.01
C ASP A 182 -10.06 32.15 -16.73
N SER A 183 -10.96 32.39 -15.77
CA SER A 183 -10.63 33.09 -14.54
C SER A 183 -9.46 32.48 -13.76
N PRO A 184 -9.41 31.16 -13.47
CA PRO A 184 -8.24 30.58 -12.77
C PRO A 184 -6.94 30.70 -13.56
N ARG A 185 -6.99 30.59 -14.89
CA ARG A 185 -5.84 30.79 -15.78
C ARG A 185 -5.33 32.22 -15.76
N ASN A 186 -6.25 33.20 -15.82
CA ASN A 186 -5.93 34.61 -15.84
C ASN A 186 -5.34 35.06 -14.49
N VAL A 187 -5.94 34.66 -13.37
CA VAL A 187 -5.43 34.95 -12.02
C VAL A 187 -4.09 34.27 -11.80
N ALA A 188 -3.90 33.04 -12.26
CA ALA A 188 -2.62 32.35 -12.17
C ALA A 188 -1.51 33.10 -12.92
N LYS A 189 -1.80 33.59 -14.12
CA LYS A 189 -0.86 34.40 -14.91
C LYS A 189 -0.58 35.74 -14.26
N GLU A 190 -1.60 36.39 -13.72
CA GLU A 190 -1.47 37.70 -13.03
C GLU A 190 -0.58 37.59 -11.80
N LEU A 191 -0.76 36.55 -11.00
CA LEU A 191 -0.07 36.39 -9.72
C LEU A 191 1.16 35.47 -9.80
N ASP A 192 1.54 35.01 -11.00
CA ASP A 192 2.66 34.09 -11.21
C ASP A 192 2.57 32.85 -10.29
N VAL A 193 1.46 32.10 -10.41
CA VAL A 193 1.24 30.82 -9.71
C VAL A 193 1.04 29.68 -10.70
N CYS A 194 1.30 28.45 -10.27
CA CYS A 194 1.08 27.26 -11.07
C CYS A 194 -0.41 27.12 -11.42
N PHE A 195 -0.71 26.93 -12.71
CA PHE A 195 -2.05 26.62 -13.22
C PHE A 195 -2.07 25.25 -13.88
N ILE A 196 -3.07 24.43 -13.54
CA ILE A 196 -3.33 23.13 -14.14
C ILE A 196 -4.67 23.18 -14.87
N ASP A 197 -4.65 23.00 -16.20
CA ASP A 197 -5.84 22.97 -17.05
C ASP A 197 -6.51 21.60 -16.98
N LEU A 198 -7.19 21.34 -15.85
CA LEU A 198 -7.84 20.07 -15.61
C LEU A 198 -9.11 19.90 -16.46
N ASN A 199 -9.73 21.02 -16.88
CA ASN A 199 -10.86 20.99 -17.81
C ASN A 199 -10.42 20.36 -19.14
N ASN A 200 -9.38 20.88 -19.76
CA ASN A 200 -8.89 20.37 -21.03
C ASN A 200 -8.46 18.90 -20.94
N ALA A 201 -7.78 18.51 -19.84
CA ALA A 201 -7.38 17.12 -19.64
C ALA A 201 -8.58 16.17 -19.50
N THR A 202 -9.60 16.57 -18.75
CA THR A 202 -10.83 15.77 -18.58
C THR A 202 -11.71 15.79 -19.83
N LYS A 203 -11.73 16.90 -20.59
CA LYS A 203 -12.39 16.99 -21.90
C LYS A 203 -11.83 15.94 -22.86
N GLN A 204 -10.51 15.87 -23.02
CA GLN A 204 -9.85 14.88 -23.87
C GLN A 204 -10.16 13.44 -23.43
N LEU A 205 -10.21 13.17 -22.12
CA LEU A 205 -10.58 11.86 -21.58
C LEU A 205 -12.00 11.47 -21.98
N VAL A 206 -12.96 12.38 -21.84
CA VAL A 206 -14.38 12.15 -22.13
C VAL A 206 -14.62 12.02 -23.64
N GLU A 207 -14.02 12.90 -24.47
CA GLU A 207 -14.09 12.83 -25.93
C GLU A 207 -13.52 11.50 -26.46
N LYS A 208 -12.35 11.09 -25.96
CA LYS A 208 -11.72 9.81 -26.34
C LYS A 208 -12.59 8.61 -25.98
N ALA A 209 -13.31 8.67 -24.86
CA ALA A 209 -14.22 7.61 -24.43
C ALA A 209 -15.53 7.60 -25.25
N GLY A 210 -15.92 8.74 -25.82
CA GLY A 210 -17.16 8.92 -26.59
C GLY A 210 -18.41 8.87 -25.71
N VAL A 211 -19.58 9.04 -26.33
CA VAL A 211 -20.87 9.13 -25.65
C VAL A 211 -21.12 7.94 -24.72
N GLU A 212 -21.05 6.71 -25.23
CA GLU A 212 -21.32 5.52 -24.43
C GLU A 212 -20.17 5.16 -23.47
N GLY A 213 -18.92 5.24 -23.95
CA GLY A 213 -17.76 4.85 -23.15
C GLY A 213 -17.52 5.76 -21.95
N SER A 214 -17.87 7.04 -22.04
CA SER A 214 -17.68 8.00 -20.95
C SER A 214 -18.65 7.79 -19.77
N LYS A 215 -19.80 7.13 -19.96
CA LYS A 215 -20.71 6.74 -18.87
C LYS A 215 -19.99 5.98 -17.76
N LYS A 216 -18.93 5.21 -18.09
CA LYS A 216 -18.10 4.47 -17.13
C LYS A 216 -17.34 5.36 -16.14
N LEU A 217 -17.15 6.62 -16.44
CA LEU A 217 -16.42 7.57 -15.60
C LEU A 217 -17.35 8.23 -14.58
N PHE A 218 -18.61 8.41 -14.94
CA PHE A 218 -19.59 9.18 -14.19
C PHE A 218 -20.55 8.30 -13.39
N MET A 219 -21.40 8.93 -12.58
CA MET A 219 -22.40 8.22 -11.77
C MET A 219 -23.59 7.78 -12.64
N TRP A 220 -23.32 6.88 -13.57
CA TRP A 220 -24.32 6.19 -14.39
C TRP A 220 -24.54 4.79 -13.84
N ILE A 221 -25.59 4.63 -13.04
CA ILE A 221 -25.91 3.40 -12.31
C ILE A 221 -27.28 2.91 -12.77
N PRO A 222 -27.40 1.69 -13.30
CA PRO A 222 -28.69 1.09 -13.63
C PRO A 222 -29.55 0.88 -12.38
N GLU A 223 -30.88 0.88 -12.58
CA GLU A 223 -31.84 0.57 -11.52
C GLU A 223 -31.55 -0.82 -10.89
N GLY A 224 -31.65 -0.91 -9.56
CA GLY A 224 -31.49 -2.15 -8.81
C GLY A 224 -30.04 -2.60 -8.61
N VAL A 225 -29.02 -1.89 -9.16
CA VAL A 225 -27.60 -2.28 -9.05
C VAL A 225 -26.96 -1.80 -7.76
N SER A 226 -27.32 -0.61 -7.27
CA SER A 226 -26.71 -0.03 -6.07
C SER A 226 -27.73 0.25 -4.98
N PRO A 227 -27.47 -0.20 -3.73
CA PRO A 227 -28.34 0.16 -2.59
C PRO A 227 -28.39 1.68 -2.33
N ALA A 228 -27.33 2.41 -2.65
CA ALA A 228 -27.27 3.87 -2.53
C ALA A 228 -28.14 4.59 -3.57
N CYS A 229 -28.45 3.94 -4.69
CA CYS A 229 -29.22 4.47 -5.79
C CYS A 229 -30.20 3.40 -6.32
N PRO A 230 -31.20 2.96 -5.54
CA PRO A 230 -32.06 1.84 -5.92
C PRO A 230 -32.86 2.08 -7.21
N LYS A 231 -33.18 3.35 -7.54
CA LYS A 231 -33.84 3.75 -8.79
C LYS A 231 -32.88 4.02 -9.95
N GLY A 232 -31.60 3.70 -9.78
CA GLY A 232 -30.54 4.09 -10.70
C GLY A 232 -30.16 5.58 -10.58
N ARG A 233 -29.13 6.00 -11.31
CA ARG A 233 -28.69 7.40 -11.41
C ARG A 233 -28.04 7.64 -12.77
N GLN A 234 -28.34 8.77 -13.39
CA GLN A 234 -27.72 9.25 -14.63
C GLN A 234 -27.18 10.65 -14.37
N ASP A 235 -25.91 10.74 -13.95
CA ASP A 235 -25.28 12.00 -13.56
C ASP A 235 -24.09 12.28 -14.46
N ASN A 236 -24.11 13.39 -15.15
CA ASN A 236 -23.10 13.83 -16.09
C ASN A 236 -22.02 14.74 -15.47
N THR A 237 -22.07 14.96 -14.15
CA THR A 237 -21.15 15.86 -13.44
C THR A 237 -20.24 15.11 -12.48
N HIS A 238 -20.80 14.17 -11.70
CA HIS A 238 -20.07 13.50 -10.63
C HIS A 238 -19.49 12.16 -11.07
N PHE A 239 -18.27 11.90 -10.65
CA PHE A 239 -17.56 10.66 -10.96
C PHE A 239 -17.91 9.52 -10.00
N ASN A 240 -17.85 8.29 -10.50
CA ASN A 240 -17.67 7.10 -9.69
C ASN A 240 -16.19 6.90 -9.31
N ILE A 241 -15.87 5.84 -8.57
CA ILE A 241 -14.50 5.52 -8.14
C ILE A 241 -13.53 5.49 -9.33
N TYR A 242 -13.89 4.80 -10.42
CA TYR A 242 -13.05 4.67 -11.60
C TYR A 242 -12.79 6.02 -12.27
N GLY A 243 -13.83 6.84 -12.45
CA GLY A 243 -13.69 8.18 -13.02
C GLY A 243 -12.84 9.10 -12.16
N ALA A 244 -13.06 9.12 -10.84
CA ALA A 244 -12.28 9.92 -9.90
C ALA A 244 -10.78 9.54 -9.93
N ARG A 245 -10.46 8.24 -9.98
CA ARG A 245 -9.07 7.76 -10.13
C ARG A 245 -8.44 8.20 -11.45
N ARG A 246 -9.20 8.16 -12.56
CA ARG A 246 -8.71 8.64 -13.87
C ARG A 246 -8.42 10.13 -13.84
N VAL A 247 -9.29 10.94 -13.24
CA VAL A 247 -9.11 12.40 -13.15
C VAL A 247 -7.96 12.76 -12.20
N ALA A 248 -7.86 12.10 -11.04
CA ALA A 248 -6.71 12.26 -10.16
C ALA A 248 -5.40 11.93 -10.89
N GLY A 249 -5.36 10.87 -11.69
CA GLY A 249 -4.22 10.52 -12.54
C GLY A 249 -3.83 11.63 -13.52
N LEU A 250 -4.80 12.30 -14.17
CA LEU A 250 -4.55 13.45 -15.05
C LEU A 250 -4.00 14.67 -14.28
N ALA A 251 -4.49 14.90 -13.07
CA ALA A 251 -3.94 15.94 -12.20
C ALA A 251 -2.48 15.62 -11.82
N ILE A 252 -2.19 14.37 -11.47
CA ILE A 252 -0.83 13.87 -11.17
C ILE A 252 0.11 13.99 -12.38
N ASP A 253 -0.33 13.65 -13.59
CA ASP A 253 0.47 13.84 -14.82
C ASP A 253 0.87 15.31 -15.02
N SER A 254 -0.03 16.23 -14.69
CA SER A 254 0.23 17.67 -14.76
C SER A 254 1.15 18.16 -13.63
N ILE A 255 0.98 17.65 -12.41
CA ILE A 255 1.83 17.95 -11.26
C ILE A 255 3.27 17.48 -11.52
N GLU A 256 3.45 16.27 -12.05
CA GLU A 256 4.76 15.71 -12.38
C GLU A 256 5.55 16.59 -13.37
N GLN A 257 4.84 17.23 -14.29
CA GLN A 257 5.44 18.12 -15.29
C GLN A 257 5.69 19.56 -14.79
N ARG A 258 4.87 20.07 -13.87
CA ARG A 258 4.83 21.49 -13.52
C ARG A 258 5.34 21.81 -12.12
N ILE A 259 5.40 20.82 -11.22
CA ILE A 259 5.79 20.98 -9.81
C ILE A 259 6.84 19.91 -9.47
N PRO A 260 8.10 20.08 -9.94
CA PRO A 260 9.17 19.08 -9.73
C PRO A 260 9.41 18.77 -8.25
N GLU A 261 9.25 19.76 -7.36
CA GLU A 261 9.42 19.61 -5.92
C GLU A 261 8.40 18.64 -5.31
N LEU A 262 7.19 18.57 -5.86
CA LEU A 262 6.15 17.62 -5.42
C LEU A 262 6.23 16.30 -6.21
N ALA A 263 6.72 16.34 -7.45
CA ALA A 263 6.80 15.19 -8.35
C ALA A 263 7.65 14.03 -7.79
N GLN A 264 8.70 14.32 -7.01
CA GLN A 264 9.57 13.31 -6.41
C GLN A 264 8.83 12.37 -5.44
N TYR A 265 7.72 12.80 -4.88
CA TYR A 265 6.90 12.03 -3.95
C TYR A 265 5.81 11.22 -4.65
N ILE A 266 5.65 11.35 -5.97
CA ILE A 266 4.64 10.59 -6.73
C ILE A 266 5.01 9.12 -6.78
N ARG A 267 4.03 8.28 -6.54
CA ARG A 267 4.07 6.82 -6.71
C ARG A 267 2.91 6.38 -7.57
N ARG A 268 3.15 5.40 -8.41
CA ARG A 268 2.11 4.91 -9.34
C ARG A 268 1.80 3.45 -9.04
N TYR A 269 0.59 3.21 -8.58
CA TYR A 269 0.06 1.88 -8.35
C TYR A 269 -1.06 1.58 -9.33
N ASP A 270 -1.15 0.31 -9.78
CA ASP A 270 -2.27 -0.13 -10.63
C ASP A 270 -3.59 -0.08 -9.84
N PHE A 271 -3.54 -0.49 -8.56
CA PHE A 271 -4.68 -0.46 -7.64
C PHE A 271 -4.29 0.09 -6.27
N VAL A 272 -5.26 0.71 -5.62
CA VAL A 272 -5.16 1.18 -4.23
C VAL A 272 -6.30 0.58 -3.42
N VAL A 273 -5.96 -0.03 -2.29
CA VAL A 273 -6.92 -0.54 -1.30
C VAL A 273 -6.96 0.42 -0.12
N ALA A 274 -8.14 0.91 0.24
CA ALA A 274 -8.31 1.83 1.36
C ALA A 274 -9.70 1.72 1.98
N LYS A 275 -9.77 1.57 3.30
CA LYS A 275 -11.05 1.44 4.04
C LYS A 275 -11.87 2.71 4.08
N ASP A 276 -11.23 3.86 3.96
CA ASP A 276 -11.85 5.17 3.94
C ASP A 276 -12.43 5.56 2.56
N GLY A 277 -12.31 4.67 1.57
CA GLY A 277 -12.78 4.87 0.20
C GLY A 277 -11.89 5.76 -0.66
N SER A 278 -10.71 6.13 -0.18
CA SER A 278 -9.68 6.84 -0.94
C SER A 278 -8.96 5.95 -1.97
N GLY A 279 -9.27 4.65 -2.01
CA GLY A 279 -8.74 3.67 -2.95
C GLY A 279 -9.76 3.21 -3.99
N ASP A 280 -9.31 2.28 -4.84
CA ASP A 280 -10.14 1.61 -5.84
C ASP A 280 -11.02 0.52 -5.19
N PHE A 281 -10.53 -0.09 -4.11
CA PHE A 281 -11.17 -1.20 -3.41
C PHE A 281 -11.16 -0.98 -1.90
N PHE A 282 -12.12 -1.59 -1.21
CA PHE A 282 -12.21 -1.59 0.26
C PHE A 282 -11.49 -2.77 0.90
N THR A 283 -11.32 -3.87 0.14
CA THR A 283 -10.68 -5.10 0.61
C THR A 283 -9.50 -5.49 -0.27
N VAL A 284 -8.53 -6.18 0.33
CA VAL A 284 -7.36 -6.68 -0.39
C VAL A 284 -7.77 -7.75 -1.41
N GLN A 285 -8.73 -8.60 -1.04
CA GLN A 285 -9.19 -9.67 -1.93
C GLN A 285 -9.86 -9.12 -3.19
N GLU A 286 -10.61 -8.01 -3.10
CA GLU A 286 -11.19 -7.36 -4.29
C GLU A 286 -10.10 -6.88 -5.26
N ALA A 287 -9.04 -6.26 -4.74
CA ALA A 287 -7.91 -5.83 -5.57
C ALA A 287 -7.20 -7.02 -6.24
N ILE A 288 -6.97 -8.11 -5.50
CA ILE A 288 -6.39 -9.35 -6.06
C ILE A 288 -7.29 -9.93 -7.16
N ASN A 289 -8.61 -9.95 -6.95
CA ASN A 289 -9.56 -10.44 -7.96
C ASN A 289 -9.51 -9.62 -9.25
N ALA A 290 -9.27 -8.31 -9.15
CA ALA A 290 -9.16 -7.39 -10.29
C ALA A 290 -7.84 -7.54 -11.08
N VAL A 291 -6.79 -8.15 -10.49
CA VAL A 291 -5.53 -8.41 -11.21
C VAL A 291 -5.79 -9.26 -12.45
N PRO A 292 -5.32 -8.89 -13.65
CA PRO A 292 -5.44 -9.73 -14.85
C PRO A 292 -4.74 -11.08 -14.66
N ASN A 293 -5.37 -12.17 -15.11
CA ASN A 293 -4.75 -13.50 -15.06
C ASN A 293 -3.57 -13.57 -16.05
N PHE A 294 -2.51 -14.27 -15.66
CA PHE A 294 -1.34 -14.58 -16.48
C PHE A 294 -0.67 -13.36 -17.11
N ARG A 295 -0.59 -12.25 -16.39
CA ARG A 295 0.08 -11.02 -16.83
C ARG A 295 1.60 -11.22 -16.82
N LYS A 296 2.19 -11.56 -18.00
CA LYS A 296 3.59 -12.05 -18.09
C LYS A 296 4.66 -10.96 -18.06
N ASN A 297 4.39 -9.78 -18.63
CA ASN A 297 5.43 -8.83 -18.98
C ASN A 297 5.50 -7.61 -18.08
N VAL A 298 4.55 -7.46 -17.17
CA VAL A 298 4.44 -6.28 -16.30
C VAL A 298 3.93 -6.72 -14.94
N ARG A 299 4.52 -6.19 -13.89
CA ARG A 299 4.07 -6.38 -12.52
C ARG A 299 2.78 -5.58 -12.27
N THR A 300 1.83 -6.15 -11.53
CA THR A 300 0.68 -5.41 -11.01
C THR A 300 1.03 -4.95 -9.61
N ASN A 301 1.10 -3.64 -9.42
CA ASN A 301 1.45 -3.00 -8.16
C ASN A 301 0.19 -2.57 -7.43
N ILE A 302 0.02 -3.04 -6.19
CA ILE A 302 -1.14 -2.78 -5.33
C ILE A 302 -0.64 -2.07 -4.08
N LEU A 303 -1.18 -0.88 -3.80
CA LEU A 303 -0.98 -0.19 -2.52
C LEU A 303 -2.09 -0.58 -1.55
N ILE A 304 -1.72 -0.99 -0.34
CA ILE A 304 -2.65 -1.13 0.79
C ILE A 304 -2.41 0.04 1.73
N ARG A 305 -3.39 0.92 1.85
CA ARG A 305 -3.31 2.06 2.75
C ARG A 305 -3.46 1.63 4.21
N LYS A 306 -2.98 2.47 5.12
CA LYS A 306 -3.09 2.27 6.57
C LYS A 306 -4.49 1.83 6.98
N GLY A 307 -4.56 0.75 7.76
CA GLY A 307 -5.80 0.20 8.30
C GLY A 307 -5.69 -1.29 8.60
N GLU A 308 -6.64 -1.80 9.37
CA GLU A 308 -6.75 -3.23 9.66
C GLU A 308 -7.76 -3.88 8.71
N TYR A 309 -7.29 -4.84 7.91
CA TYR A 309 -8.07 -5.58 6.91
C TYR A 309 -8.31 -7.01 7.45
N LYS A 310 -9.46 -7.20 8.12
CA LYS A 310 -9.83 -8.51 8.65
C LYS A 310 -10.45 -9.36 7.55
N GLU A 311 -9.62 -10.14 6.86
CA GLU A 311 -10.01 -10.98 5.74
C GLU A 311 -9.03 -12.16 5.55
N CYS A 312 -9.49 -13.22 4.90
CA CYS A 312 -8.63 -14.28 4.41
C CYS A 312 -8.30 -13.98 2.95
N VAL A 313 -7.04 -13.65 2.67
CA VAL A 313 -6.59 -13.26 1.33
C VAL A 313 -6.01 -14.44 0.59
N ILE A 314 -6.50 -14.72 -0.62
CA ILE A 314 -5.99 -15.79 -1.48
C ILE A 314 -5.49 -15.19 -2.80
N ILE A 315 -4.20 -15.39 -3.09
CA ILE A 315 -3.58 -15.02 -4.35
C ILE A 315 -3.39 -16.30 -5.19
N PRO A 316 -4.28 -16.57 -6.14
CA PRO A 316 -4.23 -17.81 -6.93
C PRO A 316 -3.01 -17.84 -7.86
N ALA A 317 -2.59 -19.03 -8.27
CA ALA A 317 -1.44 -19.25 -9.16
C ALA A 317 -1.56 -18.56 -10.53
N CYS A 318 -2.78 -18.21 -10.97
CA CYS A 318 -3.00 -17.46 -12.21
C CYS A 318 -2.73 -15.95 -12.08
N LYS A 319 -2.64 -15.40 -10.86
CA LYS A 319 -2.36 -13.98 -10.58
C LYS A 319 -0.85 -13.74 -10.48
N ILE A 320 -0.12 -14.04 -11.54
CA ILE A 320 1.34 -13.95 -11.57
C ILE A 320 1.83 -12.49 -11.57
N ASN A 321 3.05 -12.26 -11.07
CA ASN A 321 3.71 -10.96 -11.06
C ASN A 321 2.95 -9.89 -10.25
N VAL A 322 2.46 -10.24 -9.07
CA VAL A 322 1.79 -9.31 -8.15
C VAL A 322 2.81 -8.73 -7.17
N ALA A 323 2.74 -7.42 -6.96
CA ALA A 323 3.45 -6.73 -5.88
C ALA A 323 2.45 -6.01 -4.97
N ILE A 324 2.62 -6.15 -3.67
CA ILE A 324 1.82 -5.48 -2.65
C ILE A 324 2.74 -4.57 -1.83
N TYR A 325 2.34 -3.31 -1.69
CA TYR A 325 3.01 -2.32 -0.86
C TYR A 325 2.08 -1.91 0.26
N GLY A 326 2.51 -2.05 1.51
CA GLY A 326 1.77 -1.59 2.69
C GLY A 326 2.25 -0.22 3.15
N GLU A 327 1.34 0.73 3.34
CA GLU A 327 1.65 1.92 4.15
C GLU A 327 1.92 1.51 5.59
N GLN A 328 2.67 2.33 6.34
CA GLN A 328 2.91 2.07 7.76
C GLN A 328 1.59 1.93 8.52
N GLY A 329 1.38 0.76 9.13
CA GLY A 329 0.13 0.40 9.80
C GLY A 329 -0.94 -0.23 8.89
N ALA A 330 -0.56 -0.69 7.70
CA ALA A 330 -1.36 -1.59 6.89
C ALA A 330 -1.25 -3.03 7.43
N VAL A 331 -2.33 -3.57 7.95
CA VAL A 331 -2.37 -4.90 8.60
C VAL A 331 -3.45 -5.77 7.96
N ILE A 332 -3.06 -6.93 7.43
CA ILE A 332 -4.00 -7.98 7.03
C ILE A 332 -4.08 -8.98 8.19
N THR A 333 -5.28 -9.24 8.67
CA THR A 333 -5.48 -10.10 9.85
C THR A 333 -6.64 -11.07 9.67
N ASN A 334 -6.53 -12.24 10.29
CA ASN A 334 -7.60 -13.22 10.43
C ASN A 334 -7.39 -14.03 11.73
N ASP A 335 -8.39 -14.80 12.13
CA ASP A 335 -8.41 -15.59 13.36
C ASP A 335 -8.63 -17.09 13.11
N GLY A 336 -8.20 -17.59 11.93
CA GLY A 336 -8.24 -19.02 11.59
C GLY A 336 -7.25 -19.81 12.45
N TYR A 337 -7.64 -21.02 12.91
CA TYR A 337 -6.75 -21.98 13.59
C TYR A 337 -7.14 -23.41 13.27
N ALA A 338 -6.21 -24.35 13.42
CA ALA A 338 -6.35 -25.72 12.88
C ALA A 338 -7.62 -26.45 13.36
N SER A 339 -7.99 -26.33 14.64
CA SER A 339 -9.18 -26.99 15.21
C SER A 339 -10.45 -26.14 15.09
N LYS A 340 -10.42 -24.97 14.47
CA LYS A 340 -11.61 -24.13 14.23
C LYS A 340 -12.56 -24.85 13.26
N PRO A 341 -13.88 -24.95 13.59
CA PRO A 341 -14.86 -25.51 12.65
C PRO A 341 -14.94 -24.70 11.34
N ASN A 342 -15.02 -25.40 10.20
CA ASN A 342 -15.10 -24.78 8.88
C ASN A 342 -16.55 -24.51 8.39
N GLY A 343 -17.56 -24.72 9.25
CA GLY A 343 -18.97 -24.56 8.92
C GLY A 343 -19.60 -25.73 8.18
N LEU A 344 -18.81 -26.73 7.77
CA LEU A 344 -19.27 -27.97 7.09
C LEU A 344 -19.15 -29.23 7.98
N GLY A 345 -18.88 -29.06 9.27
CA GLY A 345 -18.73 -30.14 10.24
C GLY A 345 -17.30 -30.70 10.35
N GLU A 346 -16.32 -30.06 9.68
CA GLU A 346 -14.90 -30.40 9.74
C GLU A 346 -14.11 -29.29 10.42
N THR A 347 -12.82 -29.54 10.69
CA THR A 347 -11.88 -28.49 11.16
C THR A 347 -11.08 -27.91 10.00
N MET A 348 -10.56 -26.69 10.16
CA MET A 348 -9.78 -26.00 9.13
C MET A 348 -8.46 -26.70 8.82
N SER A 349 -7.90 -27.47 9.75
CA SER A 349 -6.52 -27.96 9.73
C SER A 349 -5.47 -26.84 9.70
N THR A 350 -4.19 -27.14 9.87
CA THR A 350 -3.11 -26.13 9.81
C THR A 350 -3.12 -25.39 8.48
N SER A 351 -3.20 -26.13 7.36
CA SER A 351 -3.18 -25.50 6.01
C SER A 351 -4.40 -24.65 5.71
N GLY A 352 -5.54 -24.90 6.35
CA GLY A 352 -6.76 -24.10 6.18
C GLY A 352 -6.86 -22.86 7.07
N SER A 353 -5.91 -22.66 7.98
CA SER A 353 -5.98 -21.61 9.02
C SER A 353 -5.38 -20.28 8.64
N SER A 354 -4.78 -20.15 7.44
CA SER A 354 -3.96 -19.00 7.09
C SER A 354 -4.76 -17.72 6.89
N THR A 355 -4.16 -16.61 7.27
CA THR A 355 -4.66 -15.28 6.96
C THR A 355 -4.42 -14.95 5.49
N MET A 356 -3.24 -15.26 4.97
CA MET A 356 -2.88 -15.01 3.58
C MET A 356 -2.31 -16.25 2.91
N TYR A 357 -2.81 -16.57 1.71
CA TYR A 357 -2.33 -17.66 0.87
C TYR A 357 -1.73 -17.14 -0.42
N ILE A 358 -0.48 -17.52 -0.72
CA ILE A 358 0.26 -17.09 -1.90
C ILE A 358 0.63 -18.30 -2.74
N TYR A 359 -0.19 -18.59 -3.75
CA TYR A 359 0.08 -19.63 -4.76
C TYR A 359 0.75 -19.04 -6.01
N SER A 360 0.81 -17.71 -6.09
CA SER A 360 1.32 -16.95 -7.22
C SER A 360 2.84 -17.03 -7.27
N PRO A 361 3.45 -17.34 -8.42
CA PRO A 361 4.87 -17.14 -8.64
C PRO A 361 5.21 -15.64 -8.85
N ASP A 362 6.49 -15.30 -8.65
CA ASP A 362 7.01 -13.92 -8.80
C ASP A 362 6.28 -12.89 -7.93
N PHE A 363 5.88 -13.30 -6.72
CA PHE A 363 5.22 -12.44 -5.76
C PHE A 363 6.22 -11.52 -5.05
N TYR A 364 5.80 -10.28 -4.81
CA TYR A 364 6.55 -9.31 -4.02
C TYR A 364 5.65 -8.65 -2.97
N ALA A 365 6.15 -8.45 -1.77
CA ALA A 365 5.51 -7.61 -0.75
C ALA A 365 6.52 -6.73 -0.04
N GLU A 366 6.14 -5.49 0.27
CA GLU A 366 6.98 -4.54 1.01
C GLU A 366 6.14 -3.76 2.03
N GLY A 367 6.64 -3.65 3.28
CA GLY A 367 6.05 -2.83 4.33
C GLY A 367 4.73 -3.36 4.89
N LEU A 368 4.37 -4.62 4.63
CA LEU A 368 3.07 -5.20 5.00
C LEU A 368 3.16 -5.98 6.31
N THR A 369 2.17 -5.81 7.17
CA THR A 369 1.95 -6.68 8.33
C THR A 369 0.89 -7.73 8.03
N ILE A 370 1.23 -9.01 8.21
CA ILE A 370 0.32 -10.15 8.05
C ILE A 370 0.23 -10.84 9.41
N ALA A 371 -0.95 -10.86 10.01
CA ALA A 371 -1.16 -11.35 11.37
C ALA A 371 -2.20 -12.45 11.45
N ASN A 372 -1.95 -13.49 12.26
CA ASN A 372 -3.00 -14.38 12.71
C ASN A 372 -3.33 -14.08 14.19
N THR A 373 -4.56 -13.64 14.45
CA THR A 373 -5.02 -13.15 15.74
C THR A 373 -5.78 -14.20 16.56
N ALA A 374 -5.71 -15.48 16.20
CA ALA A 374 -6.36 -16.55 16.94
C ALA A 374 -5.81 -16.74 18.37
N GLY A 375 -4.58 -16.26 18.62
CA GLY A 375 -3.91 -16.40 19.92
C GLY A 375 -3.24 -17.76 20.10
N ARG A 376 -3.03 -18.16 21.36
CA ARG A 376 -2.36 -19.44 21.74
C ARG A 376 -3.34 -20.61 21.76
N VAL A 377 -3.87 -20.97 20.60
CA VAL A 377 -4.91 -22.02 20.44
C VAL A 377 -4.43 -23.26 19.66
N GLY A 378 -3.14 -23.40 19.45
CA GLY A 378 -2.50 -24.38 18.58
C GLY A 378 -2.10 -23.77 17.25
N GLN A 379 -2.01 -24.57 16.19
CA GLN A 379 -1.54 -24.13 14.87
C GLN A 379 -2.47 -23.07 14.26
N ALA A 380 -1.90 -21.91 13.92
CA ALA A 380 -2.63 -20.76 13.40
C ALA A 380 -1.72 -19.92 12.50
N VAL A 381 -1.84 -20.11 11.20
CA VAL A 381 -0.91 -19.60 10.20
C VAL A 381 -1.24 -18.15 9.86
N ALA A 382 -0.24 -17.27 9.87
CA ALA A 382 -0.39 -15.92 9.33
C ALA A 382 -0.22 -15.93 7.80
N CYS A 383 0.83 -16.54 7.28
CA CYS A 383 1.08 -16.57 5.85
C CYS A 383 1.51 -17.96 5.36
N PHE A 384 0.82 -18.43 4.31
CA PHE A 384 1.08 -19.69 3.61
C PHE A 384 1.62 -19.38 2.21
N ILE A 385 2.81 -19.86 1.87
CA ILE A 385 3.46 -19.57 0.60
C ILE A 385 3.79 -20.87 -0.15
N ASP A 386 3.23 -21.02 -1.35
CA ASP A 386 3.48 -22.12 -2.28
C ASP A 386 4.19 -21.67 -3.57
N GLY A 387 3.94 -20.42 -3.98
CA GLY A 387 4.51 -19.86 -5.20
C GLY A 387 6.03 -19.74 -5.19
N ASP A 388 6.69 -20.07 -6.31
CA ASP A 388 8.14 -19.89 -6.47
C ASP A 388 8.51 -18.40 -6.67
N ARG A 389 9.70 -18.00 -6.21
CA ARG A 389 10.24 -16.64 -6.30
C ARG A 389 9.40 -15.61 -5.56
N ALA A 390 9.01 -15.95 -4.32
CA ALA A 390 8.36 -15.00 -3.43
C ALA A 390 9.42 -14.15 -2.70
N HIS A 391 9.25 -12.83 -2.72
CA HIS A 391 10.15 -11.89 -2.04
C HIS A 391 9.35 -10.96 -1.11
N PHE A 392 9.73 -10.95 0.15
CA PHE A 392 9.18 -10.08 1.20
C PHE A 392 10.27 -9.13 1.70
N LYS A 393 9.96 -7.84 1.74
CA LYS A 393 10.86 -6.80 2.23
C LYS A 393 10.19 -5.95 3.29
N ASN A 394 10.87 -5.74 4.43
CA ASN A 394 10.33 -4.94 5.54
C ASN A 394 8.92 -5.36 5.97
N CYS A 395 8.57 -6.65 5.83
CA CYS A 395 7.27 -7.19 6.22
C CYS A 395 7.30 -7.74 7.64
N SER A 396 6.13 -7.76 8.30
CA SER A 396 5.96 -8.37 9.62
C SER A 396 5.00 -9.55 9.55
N PHE A 397 5.40 -10.69 10.12
CA PHE A 397 4.57 -11.89 10.24
C PHE A 397 4.31 -12.15 11.72
N LEU A 398 3.06 -11.94 12.15
CA LEU A 398 2.68 -11.97 13.55
C LEU A 398 1.76 -13.15 13.83
N GLY A 399 2.12 -13.95 14.84
CA GLY A 399 1.33 -15.12 15.21
C GLY A 399 1.85 -15.80 16.47
N ASN A 400 1.49 -17.06 16.65
CA ASN A 400 1.94 -17.88 17.77
C ASN A 400 2.54 -19.20 17.26
N GLN A 401 1.84 -20.31 17.39
CA GLN A 401 2.31 -21.58 16.83
C GLN A 401 2.04 -21.60 15.31
N ASP A 402 3.05 -21.98 14.52
CA ASP A 402 2.96 -22.15 13.07
C ASP A 402 2.70 -20.82 12.30
N THR A 403 3.33 -19.70 12.68
CA THR A 403 3.08 -18.39 12.10
C THR A 403 3.34 -18.31 10.59
N LEU A 404 4.51 -18.77 10.13
CA LEU A 404 4.95 -18.67 8.73
C LEU A 404 5.12 -20.05 8.11
N TYR A 405 4.24 -20.38 7.17
CA TYR A 405 4.22 -21.66 6.49
C TYR A 405 4.82 -21.55 5.08
N THR A 406 6.09 -21.90 4.96
CA THR A 406 6.82 -21.93 3.70
C THR A 406 6.55 -23.27 2.98
N TYR A 407 5.34 -23.44 2.44
CA TYR A 407 4.78 -24.74 2.03
C TYR A 407 5.42 -25.30 0.75
N GLY A 408 5.64 -24.49 -0.26
CA GLY A 408 6.01 -24.96 -1.59
C GLY A 408 7.33 -25.72 -1.63
N LYS A 409 7.30 -27.02 -2.04
CA LYS A 409 8.50 -27.88 -2.10
C LYS A 409 9.57 -27.40 -3.06
N ASP A 410 9.16 -26.81 -4.19
CA ASP A 410 10.05 -26.26 -5.22
C ASP A 410 10.09 -24.72 -5.20
N SER A 411 9.51 -24.12 -4.15
CA SER A 411 9.48 -22.68 -3.94
C SER A 411 10.80 -22.18 -3.37
N ARG A 412 11.29 -21.08 -3.94
CA ARG A 412 12.36 -20.25 -3.39
C ARG A 412 11.73 -18.99 -2.83
N GLN A 413 12.04 -18.69 -1.58
CA GLN A 413 11.46 -17.58 -0.84
C GLN A 413 12.57 -16.74 -0.22
N TYR A 414 12.47 -15.42 -0.35
CA TYR A 414 13.42 -14.46 0.18
C TYR A 414 12.73 -13.47 1.10
N TYR A 415 13.26 -13.35 2.30
CA TYR A 415 12.78 -12.44 3.35
C TYR A 415 13.91 -11.47 3.68
N GLU A 416 13.74 -10.19 3.34
CA GLU A 416 14.71 -9.11 3.53
C GLU A 416 14.23 -8.15 4.60
N SER A 417 15.00 -7.99 5.69
CA SER A 417 14.69 -7.05 6.79
C SER A 417 13.28 -7.23 7.36
N CYS A 418 12.79 -8.49 7.40
CA CYS A 418 11.48 -8.81 7.91
C CYS A 418 11.49 -9.06 9.43
N TYR A 419 10.33 -8.90 10.06
CA TYR A 419 10.07 -9.29 11.44
C TYR A 419 9.17 -10.52 11.46
N VAL A 420 9.57 -11.57 12.18
CA VAL A 420 8.77 -12.79 12.35
C VAL A 420 8.68 -13.14 13.82
N GLU A 421 7.48 -13.29 14.34
CA GLU A 421 7.27 -13.70 15.73
C GLU A 421 6.42 -14.95 15.87
N GLY A 422 6.63 -15.68 16.96
CA GLY A 422 5.82 -16.84 17.29
C GLY A 422 6.29 -17.61 18.51
N THR A 423 5.74 -18.80 18.70
CA THR A 423 6.01 -19.64 19.88
C THR A 423 6.64 -20.98 19.50
N VAL A 424 5.88 -21.87 18.85
CA VAL A 424 6.30 -23.23 18.51
C VAL A 424 6.28 -23.39 16.99
N ASP A 425 7.40 -23.85 16.41
CA ASP A 425 7.52 -24.16 14.98
C ASP A 425 7.08 -22.98 14.10
N PHE A 426 7.33 -21.75 14.54
CA PHE A 426 6.69 -20.59 13.93
C PHE A 426 7.24 -20.22 12.55
N ILE A 427 8.29 -20.89 12.08
CA ILE A 427 8.72 -20.92 10.68
C ILE A 427 8.85 -22.39 10.25
N PHE A 428 7.97 -22.87 9.38
CA PHE A 428 7.94 -24.29 9.05
C PHE A 428 7.54 -24.54 7.58
N GLY A 429 7.87 -25.71 7.05
CA GLY A 429 7.53 -26.12 5.69
C GLY A 429 8.67 -26.76 4.91
N TRP A 430 8.56 -26.78 3.57
CA TRP A 430 9.41 -27.55 2.67
C TRP A 430 10.32 -26.71 1.76
N SER A 431 10.06 -25.39 1.66
CA SER A 431 10.71 -24.54 0.68
C SER A 431 12.20 -24.34 0.95
N THR A 432 12.92 -23.88 -0.05
CA THR A 432 14.20 -23.17 0.13
C THR A 432 13.87 -21.73 0.53
N ALA A 433 14.12 -21.36 1.77
CA ALA A 433 13.81 -20.04 2.29
C ALA A 433 15.05 -19.36 2.89
N VAL A 434 15.33 -18.15 2.44
CA VAL A 434 16.44 -17.32 2.93
C VAL A 434 15.87 -16.11 3.66
N PHE A 435 16.34 -15.95 4.90
CA PHE A 435 16.04 -14.80 5.75
C PHE A 435 17.33 -13.98 5.88
N SER A 436 17.34 -12.74 5.39
CA SER A 436 18.49 -11.84 5.49
C SER A 436 18.12 -10.60 6.30
N ASP A 437 18.97 -10.23 7.25
CA ASP A 437 18.83 -9.04 8.08
C ASP A 437 17.48 -8.99 8.84
N CYS A 438 16.88 -10.17 9.11
CA CYS A 438 15.58 -10.30 9.75
C CYS A 438 15.69 -10.31 11.27
N THR A 439 14.64 -9.84 11.94
CA THR A 439 14.42 -10.07 13.37
C THR A 439 13.46 -11.24 13.57
N ILE A 440 13.91 -12.26 14.29
CA ILE A 440 13.16 -13.47 14.60
C ILE A 440 12.89 -13.47 16.10
N HIS A 441 11.62 -13.33 16.50
CA HIS A 441 11.24 -13.05 17.88
C HIS A 441 10.43 -14.18 18.51
N SER A 442 10.91 -14.70 19.62
CA SER A 442 10.24 -15.78 20.35
C SER A 442 9.34 -15.25 21.46
N LEU A 443 8.03 -15.46 21.34
CA LEU A 443 7.02 -15.04 22.31
C LEU A 443 6.88 -16.00 23.50
N ALA A 444 7.42 -17.22 23.39
CA ALA A 444 7.43 -18.24 24.45
C ALA A 444 8.50 -19.29 24.18
N LYS A 445 8.79 -20.12 25.18
CA LYS A 445 9.62 -21.31 25.01
C LYS A 445 9.05 -22.21 23.90
N GLY A 446 9.90 -22.64 22.97
CA GLY A 446 9.47 -23.45 21.85
C GLY A 446 10.59 -23.70 20.83
N TYR A 447 10.25 -23.62 19.58
CA TYR A 447 11.17 -23.89 18.47
C TYR A 447 11.00 -22.80 17.41
N VAL A 448 12.10 -22.20 16.99
CA VAL A 448 12.08 -21.18 15.93
C VAL A 448 11.61 -21.81 14.63
N THR A 449 12.21 -22.93 14.24
CA THR A 449 11.91 -23.56 12.94
C THR A 449 11.58 -25.04 13.04
N ALA A 450 10.73 -25.50 12.09
CA ALA A 450 10.43 -26.91 11.85
C ALA A 450 10.48 -27.23 10.34
N PRO A 451 11.69 -27.33 9.75
CA PRO A 451 11.84 -27.62 8.33
C PRO A 451 11.46 -29.07 7.99
N SER A 452 10.98 -29.24 6.75
CA SER A 452 10.63 -30.53 6.13
C SER A 452 11.35 -30.73 4.80
N THR A 453 12.58 -30.27 4.68
CA THR A 453 13.36 -30.39 3.44
C THR A 453 13.33 -31.85 2.93
N ASP A 454 13.04 -32.04 1.64
CA ASP A 454 13.02 -33.36 1.02
C ASP A 454 14.45 -33.88 0.81
N GLU A 455 14.60 -35.22 0.78
CA GLU A 455 15.90 -35.86 0.50
C GLU A 455 16.46 -35.38 -0.85
N GLY A 456 17.76 -35.06 -0.86
CA GLY A 456 18.46 -34.63 -2.06
C GLY A 456 18.29 -33.15 -2.43
N LYS A 457 17.50 -32.37 -1.70
CA LYS A 457 17.45 -30.91 -1.88
C LYS A 457 18.77 -30.30 -1.41
N PRO A 458 19.34 -29.36 -2.19
CA PRO A 458 20.63 -28.73 -1.82
C PRO A 458 20.48 -27.80 -0.61
N TYR A 459 19.32 -27.15 -0.43
CA TYR A 459 19.09 -26.16 0.60
C TYR A 459 17.69 -26.28 1.21
N GLY A 460 17.60 -26.01 2.51
CA GLY A 460 16.36 -25.78 3.26
C GLY A 460 16.28 -24.31 3.70
N TYR A 461 16.31 -24.07 5.02
CA TYR A 461 16.27 -22.72 5.58
C TYR A 461 17.68 -22.17 5.80
N VAL A 462 17.86 -20.90 5.43
CA VAL A 462 19.10 -20.16 5.70
C VAL A 462 18.75 -18.82 6.33
N PHE A 463 19.30 -18.59 7.53
CA PHE A 463 19.24 -17.31 8.24
C PHE A 463 20.61 -16.66 8.11
N TRP A 464 20.65 -15.50 7.47
CA TRP A 464 21.88 -14.76 7.19
C TRP A 464 21.83 -13.38 7.83
N ASN A 465 22.78 -13.09 8.72
CA ASN A 465 22.85 -11.81 9.45
C ASN A 465 21.52 -11.45 10.18
N CYS A 466 20.83 -12.46 10.70
CA CYS A 466 19.58 -12.28 11.44
C CYS A 466 19.82 -12.07 12.93
N ARG A 467 18.87 -11.41 13.56
CA ARG A 467 18.84 -11.21 15.02
C ARG A 467 17.72 -12.04 15.64
N LEU A 468 18.10 -12.94 16.55
CA LEU A 468 17.16 -13.75 17.32
C LEU A 468 16.95 -13.13 18.69
N THR A 469 15.69 -12.75 18.97
CA THR A 469 15.28 -12.09 20.22
C THR A 469 14.10 -12.83 20.85
N ALA A 470 13.76 -12.49 22.08
CA ALA A 470 12.59 -13.04 22.76
C ALA A 470 11.98 -12.03 23.74
N GLU A 471 10.79 -12.34 24.26
CA GLU A 471 10.22 -11.68 25.44
C GLU A 471 11.13 -11.88 26.64
N ASP A 472 11.09 -10.96 27.59
CA ASP A 472 12.05 -10.86 28.73
C ASP A 472 12.14 -12.12 29.61
N ASP A 473 11.09 -12.92 29.72
CA ASP A 473 10.98 -14.12 30.56
C ASP A 473 11.10 -15.43 29.76
N VAL A 474 11.48 -15.38 28.50
CA VAL A 474 11.58 -16.55 27.63
C VAL A 474 12.99 -17.12 27.63
N GLU A 475 13.10 -18.42 27.94
CA GLU A 475 14.35 -19.19 27.95
C GLU A 475 14.16 -20.58 27.33
N GLY A 476 15.24 -21.19 26.88
CA GLY A 476 15.29 -22.57 26.40
C GLY A 476 14.56 -22.77 25.05
N VAL A 477 14.70 -21.82 24.14
CA VAL A 477 14.18 -21.90 22.77
C VAL A 477 15.19 -22.61 21.86
N TYR A 478 14.75 -23.60 21.11
CA TYR A 478 15.59 -24.29 20.12
C TYR A 478 15.57 -23.57 18.78
N LEU A 479 16.70 -23.52 18.09
CA LEU A 479 16.84 -22.97 16.74
C LEU A 479 15.99 -23.77 15.74
N SER A 480 15.98 -25.10 15.87
CA SER A 480 15.20 -25.96 14.98
C SER A 480 14.91 -27.32 15.59
N ARG A 481 13.78 -27.93 15.09
CA ARG A 481 13.52 -29.37 15.19
C ARG A 481 13.02 -29.92 13.84
N PRO A 482 13.34 -31.17 13.47
CA PRO A 482 13.05 -31.71 12.14
C PRO A 482 11.62 -32.23 12.04
N TRP A 483 10.73 -31.53 11.36
CA TRP A 483 9.37 -32.03 11.13
C TRP A 483 9.37 -33.31 10.29
N ARG A 484 10.33 -33.42 9.36
CA ARG A 484 10.58 -34.62 8.54
C ARG A 484 12.07 -34.97 8.55
N PRO A 485 12.47 -36.24 8.21
CA PRO A 485 13.85 -36.56 7.89
C PRO A 485 14.42 -35.62 6.83
N TYR A 486 15.74 -35.44 6.80
CA TYR A 486 16.47 -34.57 5.89
C TYR A 486 16.24 -33.05 6.07
N ALA A 487 15.56 -32.65 7.16
CA ALA A 487 15.38 -31.24 7.49
C ALA A 487 16.72 -30.48 7.50
N GLN A 488 16.74 -29.26 6.91
CA GLN A 488 17.93 -28.42 6.83
C GLN A 488 17.65 -27.02 7.37
N ALA A 489 18.54 -26.55 8.25
CA ALA A 489 18.55 -25.16 8.72
C ALA A 489 19.99 -24.70 9.00
N VAL A 490 20.35 -23.54 8.49
CA VAL A 490 21.66 -22.92 8.67
C VAL A 490 21.47 -21.51 9.23
N PHE A 491 22.20 -21.20 10.30
CA PHE A 491 22.28 -19.84 10.85
C PHE A 491 23.71 -19.34 10.63
N ALA A 492 23.86 -18.31 9.80
CA ALA A 492 25.15 -17.73 9.45
C ALA A 492 25.19 -16.24 9.81
N GLU A 493 26.26 -15.80 10.46
CA GLU A 493 26.50 -14.42 10.90
C GLU A 493 25.37 -13.85 11.80
N CYS A 494 24.59 -14.72 12.48
CA CYS A 494 23.43 -14.32 13.26
C CYS A 494 23.82 -13.86 14.67
N GLU A 495 23.06 -12.90 15.23
CA GLU A 495 23.09 -12.54 16.64
C GLU A 495 22.04 -13.40 17.39
N LEU A 496 22.49 -14.34 18.23
CA LEU A 496 21.64 -15.25 19.00
C LEU A 496 21.49 -14.73 20.43
N GLY A 497 20.27 -14.38 20.83
CA GLY A 497 19.97 -13.93 22.18
C GLY A 497 20.11 -15.04 23.21
N GLY A 498 20.30 -14.69 24.50
CA GLY A 498 20.51 -15.62 25.60
C GLY A 498 19.34 -16.57 25.90
N HIS A 499 18.18 -16.36 25.26
CA HIS A 499 17.01 -17.25 25.34
C HIS A 499 17.20 -18.58 24.60
N ILE A 500 18.22 -18.70 23.73
CA ILE A 500 18.47 -19.94 22.98
C ILE A 500 18.98 -21.04 23.92
N ASP A 501 18.34 -22.21 23.83
CA ASP A 501 18.75 -23.39 24.60
C ASP A 501 20.23 -23.75 24.29
N PRO A 502 21.06 -24.06 25.30
CA PRO A 502 22.46 -24.43 25.07
C PRO A 502 22.67 -25.59 24.07
N ALA A 503 21.73 -26.54 24.02
CA ALA A 503 21.77 -27.60 23.00
C ALA A 503 21.50 -27.08 21.57
N GLY A 504 20.84 -25.93 21.42
CA GLY A 504 20.54 -25.26 20.16
C GLY A 504 19.55 -25.99 19.25
N TRP A 505 19.63 -27.30 19.17
CA TRP A 505 18.95 -28.15 18.20
C TRP A 505 18.23 -29.32 18.88
N ASN A 506 17.08 -29.72 18.34
CA ASN A 506 16.27 -30.82 18.87
C ASN A 506 16.04 -31.87 17.78
N ASN A 507 15.98 -33.14 18.12
CA ASN A 507 15.79 -34.26 17.18
C ASN A 507 14.33 -34.70 17.00
N TRP A 508 13.37 -33.96 17.60
CA TRP A 508 11.93 -34.33 17.65
C TRP A 508 11.67 -35.65 18.39
N GLY A 509 12.52 -36.02 19.36
CA GLY A 509 12.42 -37.31 20.06
C GLY A 509 12.70 -38.53 19.18
N LYS A 510 13.43 -38.37 18.06
CA LYS A 510 13.73 -39.42 17.08
C LYS A 510 15.22 -39.43 16.73
N GLU A 511 15.98 -40.39 17.29
CA GLU A 511 17.42 -40.56 16.98
C GLU A 511 17.70 -40.81 15.49
N SER A 512 16.73 -41.37 14.74
CA SER A 512 16.90 -41.55 13.30
C SER A 512 17.10 -40.22 12.56
N ASN A 513 16.50 -39.13 13.05
CA ASN A 513 16.62 -37.81 12.42
C ASN A 513 18.04 -37.26 12.52
N GLU A 514 18.78 -37.57 13.59
CA GLU A 514 20.16 -37.11 13.80
C GLU A 514 21.10 -37.54 12.68
N LYS A 515 20.79 -38.64 11.97
CA LYS A 515 21.59 -39.17 10.87
C LYS A 515 21.29 -38.49 9.53
N THR A 516 20.21 -37.81 9.41
CA THR A 516 19.70 -37.29 8.12
C THR A 516 19.59 -35.76 8.08
N VAL A 517 19.45 -35.09 9.23
CA VAL A 517 19.33 -33.62 9.29
C VAL A 517 20.65 -32.94 8.92
N PHE A 518 20.52 -31.75 8.36
CA PHE A 518 21.63 -30.82 8.20
C PHE A 518 21.35 -29.53 8.98
N TYR A 519 21.86 -29.47 10.20
CA TYR A 519 21.76 -28.33 11.09
C TYR A 519 23.14 -27.73 11.31
N ALA A 520 23.30 -26.43 11.02
CA ALA A 520 24.59 -25.80 11.06
C ALA A 520 24.56 -24.35 11.53
N GLU A 521 25.65 -23.94 12.13
CA GLU A 521 25.92 -22.55 12.51
C GLU A 521 27.25 -22.10 11.91
N TYR A 522 27.37 -20.81 11.58
CA TYR A 522 28.60 -20.18 11.12
C TYR A 522 28.72 -18.77 11.69
N ASN A 523 29.83 -18.51 12.41
CA ASN A 523 30.18 -17.19 12.92
C ASN A 523 29.04 -16.44 13.63
N CYS A 524 28.18 -17.17 14.37
CA CYS A 524 27.12 -16.56 15.16
C CYS A 524 27.70 -15.88 16.40
N THR A 525 27.05 -14.82 16.88
CA THR A 525 27.43 -13.99 18.03
C THR A 525 26.29 -13.86 19.04
N GLY A 526 26.55 -13.22 20.18
CA GLY A 526 25.57 -13.01 21.24
C GLY A 526 25.58 -14.11 22.32
N ASP A 527 24.82 -13.90 23.39
CA ASP A 527 24.83 -14.77 24.59
C ASP A 527 24.34 -16.19 24.33
N GLY A 528 23.52 -16.39 23.29
CA GLY A 528 23.03 -17.70 22.86
C GLY A 528 23.94 -18.43 21.88
N ALA A 529 25.10 -17.87 21.50
CA ALA A 529 25.99 -18.43 20.48
C ALA A 529 27.09 -19.37 21.05
N ASP A 530 27.08 -19.68 22.36
CA ASP A 530 28.02 -20.65 22.92
C ASP A 530 27.74 -22.06 22.37
N THR A 531 28.69 -22.59 21.60
CA THR A 531 28.57 -23.89 20.93
C THR A 531 29.07 -25.08 21.77
N SER A 532 29.59 -24.85 22.97
CA SER A 532 30.18 -25.89 23.83
C SER A 532 29.21 -26.99 24.25
N SER A 533 27.92 -26.70 24.29
CA SER A 533 26.84 -27.61 24.67
C SER A 533 25.86 -27.95 23.53
N ARG A 534 26.20 -27.60 22.28
CA ARG A 534 25.38 -27.88 21.10
C ARG A 534 25.14 -29.38 20.90
N ALA A 535 23.97 -29.74 20.41
CA ALA A 535 23.61 -31.10 20.09
C ALA A 535 24.65 -31.74 19.13
N ALA A 536 25.13 -32.95 19.43
CA ALA A 536 26.24 -33.59 18.73
C ALA A 536 25.99 -33.85 17.24
N PHE A 537 24.73 -33.83 16.78
CA PHE A 537 24.33 -33.99 15.38
C PHE A 537 24.31 -32.66 14.61
N SER A 538 24.56 -31.53 15.26
CA SER A 538 24.70 -30.22 14.59
C SER A 538 26.17 -29.98 14.19
N ARG A 539 26.40 -28.98 13.36
CA ARG A 539 27.68 -28.66 12.75
C ARG A 539 28.07 -27.22 12.98
N GLN A 540 29.34 -26.99 13.18
CA GLN A 540 29.95 -25.66 13.03
C GLN A 540 30.68 -25.63 11.69
N LEU A 541 30.32 -24.67 10.83
CA LEU A 541 30.92 -24.54 9.50
C LEU A 541 32.21 -23.70 9.58
N ASP A 542 33.21 -24.10 8.83
CA ASP A 542 34.44 -23.30 8.63
C ASP A 542 34.25 -22.24 7.54
N ASP A 543 33.32 -22.45 6.63
CA ASP A 543 32.98 -21.55 5.52
C ASP A 543 31.50 -21.66 5.19
N ALA A 544 30.80 -20.53 5.08
CA ALA A 544 29.40 -20.45 4.73
C ALA A 544 29.14 -19.91 3.31
N THR A 545 30.16 -19.77 2.46
CA THR A 545 30.01 -19.21 1.09
C THR A 545 28.96 -19.95 0.27
N ALA A 546 28.83 -21.27 0.45
CA ALA A 546 27.83 -22.09 -0.21
C ALA A 546 26.38 -21.72 0.22
N TYR A 547 26.21 -21.08 1.37
CA TYR A 547 24.93 -20.67 1.94
C TYR A 547 24.68 -19.18 1.80
N ALA A 548 25.54 -18.44 1.10
CA ALA A 548 25.30 -17.03 0.81
C ALA A 548 23.96 -16.86 0.08
N PRO A 549 23.13 -15.86 0.44
CA PRO A 549 21.79 -15.68 -0.10
C PRO A 549 21.69 -15.75 -1.63
N GLU A 550 22.64 -15.13 -2.34
CA GLU A 550 22.70 -15.18 -3.81
C GLU A 550 22.90 -16.59 -4.36
N THR A 551 23.70 -17.40 -3.65
CA THR A 551 23.98 -18.78 -4.05
C THR A 551 22.77 -19.68 -3.82
N VAL A 552 22.14 -19.56 -2.66
CA VAL A 552 20.98 -20.38 -2.26
C VAL A 552 19.77 -20.11 -3.13
N LEU A 553 19.53 -18.84 -3.47
CA LEU A 553 18.36 -18.42 -4.27
C LEU A 553 18.59 -18.58 -5.77
N ALA A 554 19.84 -18.71 -6.22
CA ALA A 554 20.16 -18.86 -7.62
C ALA A 554 19.52 -20.14 -8.19
N GLY A 555 18.76 -19.99 -9.25
CA GLY A 555 18.24 -21.09 -10.04
C GLY A 555 18.78 -21.01 -11.47
N SER A 556 18.39 -21.97 -12.31
CA SER A 556 18.72 -21.94 -13.74
C SER A 556 18.05 -20.79 -14.50
N ASP A 557 17.06 -20.15 -13.87
CA ASP A 557 16.29 -19.02 -14.39
C ASP A 557 16.91 -17.64 -14.13
N GLY A 558 18.02 -17.57 -13.38
CA GLY A 558 18.73 -16.33 -13.07
C GLY A 558 18.02 -15.41 -12.07
N TRP A 559 17.07 -15.94 -11.28
CA TRP A 559 16.43 -15.15 -10.23
C TRP A 559 17.46 -14.68 -9.17
N ASN A 560 17.52 -13.38 -8.96
CA ASN A 560 18.38 -12.77 -7.96
C ASN A 560 17.68 -11.56 -7.33
N PRO A 561 16.88 -11.77 -6.29
CA PRO A 561 16.12 -10.70 -5.64
C PRO A 561 17.02 -9.69 -4.92
N ILE A 562 18.20 -10.09 -4.47
CA ILE A 562 19.15 -9.22 -3.76
C ILE A 562 19.66 -8.12 -4.70
N LYS A 563 20.02 -8.47 -5.92
CA LYS A 563 20.52 -7.53 -6.93
C LYS A 563 19.38 -6.78 -7.65
N ASN A 564 18.28 -7.45 -7.89
CA ASN A 564 17.21 -6.96 -8.77
C ASN A 564 16.01 -6.38 -8.00
N GLY A 565 15.94 -6.61 -6.68
CA GLY A 565 14.81 -6.19 -5.86
C GLY A 565 13.50 -6.78 -6.40
N ASN A 566 12.50 -5.92 -6.63
CA ASN A 566 11.20 -6.32 -7.15
C ASN A 566 11.09 -6.42 -8.69
N LYS A 567 12.19 -6.30 -9.42
CA LYS A 567 12.19 -6.40 -10.89
C LYS A 567 11.90 -7.82 -11.35
N LEU A 568 11.10 -7.95 -12.38
CA LEU A 568 10.85 -9.25 -13.02
C LEU A 568 12.06 -9.71 -13.84
N ILE A 569 12.22 -11.04 -13.96
CA ILE A 569 13.21 -11.64 -14.88
C ILE A 569 12.83 -11.21 -16.30
N GLY A 570 13.77 -10.58 -17.02
CA GLY A 570 13.58 -10.13 -18.39
C GLY A 570 12.76 -8.85 -18.57
N GLU A 571 12.44 -8.12 -17.49
CA GLU A 571 11.79 -6.82 -17.56
C GLU A 571 12.68 -5.82 -18.30
N GLN A 572 12.22 -5.33 -19.45
CA GLN A 572 12.92 -4.27 -20.18
C GLN A 572 12.59 -2.92 -19.51
N LYS A 573 13.59 -2.07 -19.33
CA LYS A 573 13.37 -0.66 -18.92
C LYS A 573 12.43 -0.02 -19.94
N ARG A 574 11.27 0.47 -19.48
CA ARG A 574 10.37 1.32 -20.27
C ARG A 574 10.93 2.72 -20.37
#